data_0a1769e048c818c2a29c97cbfd26c646
#
_entry.id   0a1769e048c818c2a29c97cbfd26c646
#
_cell.length_a   1.000
_cell.length_b   1.000
_cell.length_c   1.000
_cell.angle_alpha   90.00
_cell.angle_beta   90.00
_cell.angle_gamma   90.00
#
_symmetry.space_group_name_H-M   'P 1'
#
loop_
_entity.id
_entity.type
_entity.pdbx_description
1 polymer ?
#
loop_
_entity_poly.entity_id
_entity_poly.type
_entity_poly.pdbx_seq_one_letter_code
_entity_poly.pdbx_strand_id
1 'polypeptide(L)'
;MDSTRLLPDKKPVRNNQMPRKRGRKKDGLSVEEGKKALIHQVAQGRSIKDALTVIDRTRNTYERWRKEDRFFAQLVDSARLGGAQDIEREHLSFPEFSAKYLEAEVFPHTQNIVDLIDGKDPDWQHPSMTYEPGEKDLVMVNLPPEHGKTTAVTINYSLYRLAMDPNMRIIIVSKSQAMARKMLFAIKSRLTHPKYQNLQLDYGPPGGYAANSEAWNADRIYLSDDIRDSGEKDPSVEALGVGSHVYGARADLIICDVIVDMGNAHNFDNQIEWIQAELMSRISANGSMLVVGTRLSSRDLYSEIRDPHRYPEEESPWSYLAMPA
;
A
#
# COMPACT_ATOMS: atom_id res chain seq x y z
N MET A 1 -14.88 97.45 10.23
CA MET A 1 -15.58 96.65 11.23
C MET A 1 -15.28 95.20 10.92
N ASP A 2 -14.30 94.70 11.62
CA ASP A 2 -13.61 93.53 11.34
C ASP A 2 -13.99 92.43 12.40
N SER A 3 -14.49 91.29 11.97
CA SER A 3 -14.87 90.28 12.87
C SER A 3 -14.14 88.95 12.50
N THR A 4 -12.93 88.83 13.00
CA THR A 4 -12.11 87.65 12.89
C THR A 4 -12.64 86.58 13.86
N ARG A 5 -13.23 85.49 13.32
CA ARG A 5 -13.57 84.31 14.10
C ARG A 5 -12.40 83.38 14.14
N LEU A 6 -11.88 83.10 15.31
CA LEU A 6 -10.93 82.06 15.66
C LEU A 6 -11.59 80.64 15.54
N LEU A 7 -10.93 79.78 14.80
CA LEU A 7 -11.26 78.35 14.73
C LEU A 7 -10.57 77.55 15.85
N PRO A 8 -11.15 76.57 16.47
CA PRO A 8 -10.54 75.79 17.56
C PRO A 8 -9.55 74.75 17.04
N ASP A 9 -8.47 74.55 17.81
CA ASP A 9 -7.37 73.63 17.63
C ASP A 9 -7.82 72.19 17.43
N LYS A 10 -7.40 71.55 16.36
CA LYS A 10 -7.49 70.11 16.11
C LYS A 10 -6.43 69.38 16.91
N LYS A 11 -6.84 68.56 17.88
CA LYS A 11 -5.99 67.57 18.56
C LYS A 11 -5.41 66.57 17.56
N PRO A 12 -4.14 66.12 17.71
CA PRO A 12 -3.53 65.17 16.81
C PRO A 12 -4.19 63.78 16.92
N VAL A 13 -4.52 63.21 15.78
CA VAL A 13 -5.06 61.85 15.62
C VAL A 13 -3.98 60.85 16.04
N ARG A 14 -4.24 60.05 17.04
CA ARG A 14 -3.41 58.93 17.44
C ARG A 14 -3.33 57.91 16.28
N ASN A 15 -2.15 57.73 15.75
CA ASN A 15 -1.81 56.71 14.76
C ASN A 15 -2.02 55.34 15.38
N ASN A 16 -3.11 54.66 14.97
CA ASN A 16 -3.41 53.31 15.38
C ASN A 16 -2.47 52.37 14.57
N GLN A 17 -1.30 52.09 15.09
CA GLN A 17 -0.39 51.10 14.49
C GLN A 17 -1.06 49.76 14.57
N MET A 18 -1.43 49.21 13.40
CA MET A 18 -1.81 47.80 13.25
C MET A 18 -0.76 46.87 13.87
N PRO A 19 -1.17 45.81 14.58
CA PRO A 19 -0.21 44.86 15.13
C PRO A 19 0.60 44.25 13.99
N ARG A 20 1.92 44.43 14.04
CA ARG A 20 2.87 43.79 13.12
C ARG A 20 2.61 42.27 13.16
N LYS A 21 2.14 41.70 12.04
CA LYS A 21 2.14 40.24 11.83
C LYS A 21 3.58 39.76 12.04
N ARG A 22 3.82 39.06 13.15
CA ARG A 22 5.08 38.37 13.36
C ARG A 22 5.26 37.43 12.15
N GLY A 23 6.28 37.72 11.35
CA GLY A 23 6.65 36.90 10.21
C GLY A 23 6.84 35.44 10.66
N ARG A 24 6.09 34.54 10.11
CA ARG A 24 6.25 33.09 10.27
C ARG A 24 7.63 32.77 9.72
N LYS A 25 8.55 32.30 10.56
CA LYS A 25 9.82 31.69 10.09
C LYS A 25 9.42 30.54 9.14
N LYS A 26 9.93 30.54 7.94
CA LYS A 26 9.57 29.62 6.85
C LYS A 26 10.22 28.22 6.99
N ASP A 27 10.98 27.96 8.05
CA ASP A 27 11.86 26.79 8.18
C ASP A 27 11.50 25.86 9.36
N GLY A 28 10.23 25.75 9.71
CA GLY A 28 9.78 24.81 10.75
C GLY A 28 8.91 23.70 10.17
N LEU A 29 9.10 22.46 10.66
CA LEU A 29 8.23 21.31 10.36
C LEU A 29 6.75 21.69 10.46
N SER A 30 5.93 21.22 9.55
CA SER A 30 4.46 21.29 9.66
C SER A 30 3.99 20.56 10.94
N VAL A 31 2.72 20.71 11.30
CA VAL A 31 2.18 20.02 12.49
C VAL A 31 2.30 18.51 12.35
N GLU A 32 1.97 17.96 11.19
CA GLU A 32 2.02 16.52 10.93
C GLU A 32 3.46 15.98 10.88
N GLU A 33 4.37 16.70 10.24
CA GLU A 33 5.81 16.36 10.25
C GLU A 33 6.38 16.42 11.66
N GLY A 34 5.96 17.41 12.45
CA GLY A 34 6.38 17.54 13.85
C GLY A 34 5.89 16.39 14.73
N LYS A 35 4.65 15.93 14.54
CA LYS A 35 4.11 14.76 15.24
C LYS A 35 4.88 13.48 14.87
N LYS A 36 5.10 13.23 13.58
CA LYS A 36 5.87 12.08 13.09
C LYS A 36 7.30 12.07 13.63
N ALA A 37 7.99 13.21 13.55
CA ALA A 37 9.34 13.35 14.06
C ALA A 37 9.40 13.10 15.58
N LEU A 38 8.40 13.54 16.35
CA LEU A 38 8.36 13.28 17.80
C LEU A 38 8.24 11.79 18.10
N ILE A 39 7.29 11.10 17.44
CA ILE A 39 7.08 9.66 17.62
C ILE A 39 8.38 8.90 17.31
N HIS A 40 9.04 9.22 16.20
CA HIS A 40 10.31 8.61 15.82
C HIS A 40 11.41 8.81 16.87
N GLN A 41 11.59 10.03 17.39
CA GLN A 41 12.59 10.31 18.43
C GLN A 41 12.30 9.55 19.75
N VAL A 42 11.03 9.39 20.09
CA VAL A 42 10.61 8.63 21.28
C VAL A 42 10.82 7.12 21.08
N ALA A 43 10.54 6.60 19.89
CA ALA A 43 10.80 5.19 19.54
C ALA A 43 12.30 4.84 19.60
N GLN A 44 13.18 5.80 19.34
CA GLN A 44 14.64 5.68 19.56
C GLN A 44 15.07 5.73 21.02
N GLY A 45 14.14 5.70 21.98
CA GLY A 45 14.42 5.70 23.41
C GLY A 45 14.65 7.09 24.02
N ARG A 46 14.41 8.17 23.28
CA ARG A 46 14.54 9.53 23.84
C ARG A 46 13.37 9.87 24.76
N SER A 47 13.65 10.63 25.80
CA SER A 47 12.58 11.19 26.63
C SER A 47 11.73 12.18 25.80
N ILE A 48 10.44 12.32 26.18
CA ILE A 48 9.55 13.32 25.53
C ILE A 48 10.17 14.73 25.54
N LYS A 49 10.85 15.10 26.62
CA LYS A 49 11.50 16.40 26.75
C LYS A 49 12.62 16.58 25.72
N ASP A 50 13.48 15.58 25.59
CA ASP A 50 14.61 15.62 24.65
C ASP A 50 14.13 15.55 23.20
N ALA A 51 13.14 14.70 22.91
CA ALA A 51 12.50 14.61 21.60
C ALA A 51 11.89 15.94 21.17
N LEU A 52 11.17 16.62 22.06
CA LEU A 52 10.61 17.95 21.80
C LEU A 52 11.69 19.01 21.52
N THR A 53 12.83 18.93 22.21
CA THR A 53 13.96 19.83 21.98
C THR A 53 14.53 19.62 20.56
N VAL A 54 14.69 18.37 20.13
CA VAL A 54 15.19 18.03 18.79
C VAL A 54 14.31 18.58 17.68
N ILE A 55 12.99 18.52 17.84
CA ILE A 55 12.02 18.96 16.82
C ILE A 55 11.62 20.43 16.95
N ASP A 56 12.25 21.20 17.86
CA ASP A 56 11.94 22.59 18.16
C ASP A 56 10.45 22.83 18.48
N ARG A 57 9.93 22.06 19.43
CA ARG A 57 8.55 22.17 19.92
C ARG A 57 8.49 22.25 21.44
N THR A 58 7.40 22.85 21.93
CA THR A 58 7.20 23.06 23.37
C THR A 58 6.34 21.93 23.97
N ARG A 59 6.43 21.75 25.30
CA ARG A 59 5.56 20.85 26.06
C ARG A 59 4.07 21.17 25.86
N ASN A 60 3.72 22.46 25.81
CA ASN A 60 2.34 22.90 25.58
C ASN A 60 1.83 22.47 24.18
N THR A 61 2.69 22.50 23.16
CA THR A 61 2.37 21.99 21.83
C THR A 61 2.08 20.50 21.87
N TYR A 62 2.90 19.72 22.56
CA TYR A 62 2.73 18.29 22.75
C TYR A 62 1.41 17.94 23.48
N GLU A 63 1.12 18.60 24.60
CA GLU A 63 -0.11 18.37 25.36
C GLU A 63 -1.35 18.72 24.54
N ARG A 64 -1.29 19.79 23.75
CA ARG A 64 -2.35 20.13 22.80
C ARG A 64 -2.54 19.04 21.75
N TRP A 65 -1.45 18.56 21.10
CA TRP A 65 -1.53 17.49 20.12
C TRP A 65 -2.12 16.22 20.70
N ARG A 66 -1.73 15.82 21.90
CA ARG A 66 -2.31 14.66 22.59
C ARG A 66 -3.81 14.79 22.85
N LYS A 67 -4.26 16.00 23.17
CA LYS A 67 -5.68 16.28 23.45
C LYS A 67 -6.51 16.32 22.18
N GLU A 68 -5.96 16.87 21.11
CA GLU A 68 -6.65 17.05 19.83
C GLU A 68 -6.59 15.80 18.95
N ASP A 69 -5.58 14.92 19.14
CA ASP A 69 -5.32 13.76 18.32
C ASP A 69 -5.05 12.53 19.18
N ARG A 70 -6.12 11.75 19.36
CA ARG A 70 -6.08 10.52 20.16
C ARG A 70 -5.14 9.48 19.56
N PHE A 71 -5.07 9.40 18.23
CA PHE A 71 -4.20 8.47 17.52
C PHE A 71 -2.72 8.81 17.74
N PHE A 72 -2.35 10.08 17.61
CA PHE A 72 -1.02 10.54 17.97
C PHE A 72 -0.65 10.21 19.42
N ALA A 73 -1.59 10.39 20.36
CA ALA A 73 -1.35 10.05 21.76
C ALA A 73 -1.02 8.57 21.95
N GLN A 74 -1.78 7.68 21.32
CA GLN A 74 -1.57 6.23 21.35
C GLN A 74 -0.22 5.83 20.74
N LEU A 75 0.13 6.40 19.57
CA LEU A 75 1.43 6.14 18.92
C LEU A 75 2.61 6.56 19.82
N VAL A 76 2.54 7.71 20.49
CA VAL A 76 3.60 8.15 21.40
C VAL A 76 3.70 7.22 22.61
N ASP A 77 2.57 6.76 23.16
CA ASP A 77 2.57 5.86 24.31
C ASP A 77 3.13 4.47 23.91
N SER A 78 2.78 3.96 22.72
CA SER A 78 3.38 2.75 22.16
C SER A 78 4.89 2.89 21.95
N ALA A 79 5.33 3.99 21.37
CA ALA A 79 6.75 4.28 21.15
C ALA A 79 7.55 4.32 22.47
N ARG A 80 6.96 4.83 23.57
CA ARG A 80 7.58 4.85 24.91
C ARG A 80 7.75 3.49 25.53
N LEU A 81 6.89 2.54 25.22
CA LEU A 81 6.93 1.18 25.76
C LEU A 81 7.99 0.31 25.09
N GLY A 82 8.79 0.89 24.19
CA GLY A 82 9.82 0.16 23.45
C GLY A 82 9.20 -0.64 22.31
N GLY A 83 8.53 0.03 21.40
CA GLY A 83 7.79 -0.54 20.29
C GLY A 83 8.58 -1.28 19.22
N ALA A 84 9.72 -1.83 19.57
CA ALA A 84 10.43 -2.88 18.84
C ALA A 84 10.48 -4.17 19.68
N GLN A 85 9.57 -4.34 20.63
CA GLN A 85 9.33 -5.70 21.12
C GLN A 85 8.69 -6.46 19.96
N ASP A 86 9.12 -7.71 19.74
CA ASP A 86 8.36 -8.75 19.09
C ASP A 86 6.93 -8.70 19.67
N ILE A 87 6.10 -7.79 19.14
CA ILE A 87 4.68 -7.89 19.30
C ILE A 87 4.43 -9.22 18.62
N GLU A 88 4.09 -10.23 19.38
CA GLU A 88 3.58 -11.50 18.89
C GLU A 88 2.40 -11.11 18.00
N ARG A 89 2.72 -10.89 16.70
CA ARG A 89 1.75 -10.41 15.72
C ARG A 89 0.70 -11.47 15.64
N GLU A 90 -0.52 -11.10 15.97
CA GLU A 90 -1.64 -12.01 15.88
C GLU A 90 -1.72 -12.53 14.43
N HIS A 91 -1.49 -13.83 14.24
CA HIS A 91 -1.58 -14.47 12.94
C HIS A 91 -3.05 -14.67 12.56
N LEU A 92 -3.67 -13.62 12.06
CA LEU A 92 -5.02 -13.66 11.56
C LEU A 92 -5.05 -14.33 10.17
N SER A 93 -6.11 -15.04 9.88
CA SER A 93 -6.45 -15.42 8.49
C SER A 93 -6.81 -14.17 7.68
N PHE A 94 -6.74 -14.27 6.36
CA PHE A 94 -7.11 -13.14 5.49
C PHE A 94 -8.55 -12.65 5.69
N PRO A 95 -9.58 -13.51 5.87
CA PRO A 95 -10.93 -13.07 6.21
C PRO A 95 -11.02 -12.31 7.55
N GLU A 96 -10.37 -12.81 8.60
CA GLU A 96 -10.35 -12.15 9.91
C GLU A 96 -9.65 -10.80 9.85
N PHE A 97 -8.51 -10.72 9.18
CA PHE A 97 -7.79 -9.48 8.94
C PHE A 97 -8.65 -8.47 8.17
N SER A 98 -9.28 -8.92 7.08
CA SER A 98 -10.13 -8.06 6.24
C SER A 98 -11.32 -7.51 7.01
N ALA A 99 -11.99 -8.33 7.80
CA ALA A 99 -13.11 -7.92 8.64
C ALA A 99 -12.67 -6.94 9.73
N LYS A 100 -11.55 -7.24 10.43
CA LYS A 100 -11.07 -6.45 11.58
C LYS A 100 -10.50 -5.10 11.17
N TYR A 101 -9.70 -5.03 10.10
CA TYR A 101 -8.93 -3.83 9.75
C TYR A 101 -9.41 -3.09 8.52
N LEU A 102 -10.10 -3.76 7.60
CA LEU A 102 -10.50 -3.19 6.32
C LEU A 102 -12.02 -2.98 6.20
N GLU A 103 -12.80 -3.45 7.20
CA GLU A 103 -14.27 -3.45 7.15
C GLU A 103 -14.79 -4.12 5.86
N ALA A 104 -14.11 -5.18 5.42
CA ALA A 104 -14.37 -5.86 4.16
C ALA A 104 -14.65 -7.34 4.39
N GLU A 105 -15.70 -7.83 3.73
CA GLU A 105 -16.02 -9.26 3.68
C GLU A 105 -15.18 -9.94 2.60
N VAL A 106 -14.69 -11.13 2.90
CA VAL A 106 -14.01 -12.01 1.94
C VAL A 106 -14.99 -13.07 1.48
N PHE A 107 -15.41 -12.99 0.24
CA PHE A 107 -16.34 -13.96 -0.35
C PHE A 107 -15.64 -15.29 -0.65
N PRO A 108 -16.37 -16.43 -0.69
CA PRO A 108 -15.79 -17.75 -0.92
C PRO A 108 -14.93 -17.85 -2.19
N HIS A 109 -15.35 -17.23 -3.29
CA HIS A 109 -14.56 -17.20 -4.53
C HIS A 109 -13.25 -16.43 -4.37
N THR A 110 -13.24 -15.37 -3.56
CA THR A 110 -12.01 -14.61 -3.25
C THR A 110 -11.09 -15.45 -2.36
N GLN A 111 -11.64 -16.18 -1.39
CA GLN A 111 -10.86 -17.08 -0.55
C GLN A 111 -10.19 -18.19 -1.38
N ASN A 112 -10.89 -18.77 -2.33
CA ASN A 112 -10.29 -19.76 -3.26
C ASN A 112 -9.08 -19.18 -4.03
N ILE A 113 -9.14 -17.90 -4.44
CA ILE A 113 -7.99 -17.26 -5.10
C ILE A 113 -6.82 -17.15 -4.14
N VAL A 114 -7.08 -16.72 -2.92
CA VAL A 114 -6.07 -16.59 -1.87
C VAL A 114 -5.46 -17.95 -1.53
N ASP A 115 -6.29 -18.98 -1.39
CA ASP A 115 -5.83 -20.34 -1.13
C ASP A 115 -4.90 -20.84 -2.23
N LEU A 116 -5.24 -20.59 -3.49
CA LEU A 116 -4.36 -20.92 -4.63
C LEU A 116 -3.02 -20.19 -4.56
N ILE A 117 -3.02 -18.87 -4.28
CA ILE A 117 -1.78 -18.09 -4.12
C ILE A 117 -0.93 -18.63 -2.95
N ASP A 118 -1.58 -19.11 -1.89
CA ASP A 118 -0.93 -19.72 -0.72
C ASP A 118 -0.58 -21.21 -0.96
N GLY A 119 -0.72 -21.72 -2.19
CA GLY A 119 -0.37 -23.08 -2.58
C GLY A 119 -1.34 -24.16 -2.09
N LYS A 120 -2.58 -23.77 -1.76
CA LYS A 120 -3.67 -24.67 -1.33
C LYS A 120 -4.65 -24.87 -2.47
N ASP A 121 -5.32 -26.02 -2.48
CA ASP A 121 -6.42 -26.25 -3.41
C ASP A 121 -7.68 -25.50 -2.96
N PRO A 122 -8.57 -25.09 -3.91
CA PRO A 122 -9.82 -24.40 -3.56
C PRO A 122 -10.73 -25.27 -2.71
N ASP A 123 -11.14 -24.77 -1.54
CA ASP A 123 -12.03 -25.49 -0.62
C ASP A 123 -13.50 -25.32 -1.01
N TRP A 124 -13.91 -24.12 -1.41
CA TRP A 124 -15.27 -23.84 -1.83
C TRP A 124 -15.52 -24.26 -3.28
N GLN A 125 -16.58 -25.03 -3.49
CA GLN A 125 -16.98 -25.54 -4.80
C GLN A 125 -18.31 -24.92 -5.26
N HIS A 126 -18.38 -24.57 -6.55
CA HIS A 126 -19.60 -24.10 -7.20
C HIS A 126 -19.81 -24.85 -8.51
N PRO A 127 -21.07 -25.23 -8.90
CA PRO A 127 -21.33 -26.02 -10.11
C PRO A 127 -20.80 -25.36 -11.41
N SER A 128 -20.69 -24.03 -11.43
CA SER A 128 -20.18 -23.29 -12.59
C SER A 128 -18.69 -22.96 -12.49
N MET A 129 -18.01 -23.41 -11.44
CA MET A 129 -16.58 -23.19 -11.27
C MET A 129 -15.79 -24.23 -12.07
N THR A 130 -14.77 -23.77 -12.76
CA THR A 130 -13.76 -24.66 -13.38
C THR A 130 -12.48 -24.53 -12.58
N TYR A 131 -11.90 -25.64 -12.15
CA TYR A 131 -10.60 -25.69 -11.53
C TYR A 131 -9.74 -26.76 -12.23
N GLU A 132 -8.55 -26.35 -12.66
CA GLU A 132 -7.54 -27.22 -13.26
C GLU A 132 -6.26 -27.05 -12.42
N PRO A 133 -5.80 -28.10 -11.73
CA PRO A 133 -4.58 -28.01 -10.93
C PRO A 133 -3.34 -27.90 -11.82
N GLY A 134 -2.32 -27.19 -11.34
CA GLY A 134 -1.02 -27.02 -11.96
C GLY A 134 0.06 -26.83 -10.89
N GLU A 135 1.14 -26.13 -11.23
CA GLU A 135 2.16 -25.74 -10.26
C GLU A 135 1.57 -24.72 -9.26
N LYS A 136 1.97 -24.85 -7.99
CA LYS A 136 1.37 -24.07 -6.91
C LYS A 136 1.83 -22.62 -6.84
N ASP A 137 2.89 -22.28 -7.55
CA ASP A 137 3.44 -20.93 -7.66
C ASP A 137 2.92 -20.14 -8.87
N LEU A 138 2.25 -20.80 -9.81
CA LEU A 138 1.68 -20.17 -11.00
C LEU A 138 0.16 -20.29 -11.02
N VAL A 139 -0.51 -19.20 -10.69
CA VAL A 139 -1.97 -19.14 -10.54
C VAL A 139 -2.59 -18.24 -11.61
N MET A 140 -3.60 -18.75 -12.30
CA MET A 140 -4.39 -17.99 -13.23
C MET A 140 -5.87 -18.02 -12.86
N VAL A 141 -6.50 -16.84 -12.84
CA VAL A 141 -7.89 -16.70 -12.42
C VAL A 141 -8.68 -15.85 -13.41
N ASN A 142 -9.80 -16.39 -13.87
CA ASN A 142 -10.77 -15.63 -14.65
C ASN A 142 -12.09 -15.49 -13.90
N LEU A 143 -12.46 -14.25 -13.62
CA LEU A 143 -13.73 -13.87 -13.00
C LEU A 143 -14.45 -12.82 -13.83
N PRO A 144 -15.78 -12.72 -13.73
CA PRO A 144 -16.54 -11.66 -14.33
C PRO A 144 -16.14 -10.28 -13.82
N PRO A 145 -16.46 -9.19 -14.52
CA PRO A 145 -16.36 -7.84 -13.97
C PRO A 145 -17.08 -7.72 -12.60
N GLU A 146 -16.66 -6.76 -11.78
CA GLU A 146 -17.28 -6.41 -10.49
C GLU A 146 -17.23 -7.49 -9.37
N HIS A 147 -16.49 -8.59 -9.58
CA HIS A 147 -16.29 -9.63 -8.56
C HIS A 147 -15.08 -9.34 -7.63
N GLY A 148 -14.78 -8.09 -7.38
CA GLY A 148 -13.83 -7.68 -6.36
C GLY A 148 -12.35 -7.98 -6.63
N LYS A 149 -11.98 -8.50 -7.81
CA LYS A 149 -10.60 -8.91 -8.16
C LYS A 149 -9.54 -7.91 -7.69
N THR A 150 -9.63 -6.68 -8.15
CA THR A 150 -8.65 -5.64 -7.82
C THR A 150 -8.70 -5.25 -6.35
N THR A 151 -9.91 -5.04 -5.79
CA THR A 151 -10.02 -4.56 -4.40
C THR A 151 -9.67 -5.64 -3.40
N ALA A 152 -10.21 -6.84 -3.55
CA ALA A 152 -10.03 -7.90 -2.57
C ALA A 152 -8.67 -8.59 -2.73
N VAL A 153 -8.25 -8.91 -3.95
CA VAL A 153 -7.03 -9.66 -4.19
C VAL A 153 -5.82 -8.72 -4.34
N THR A 154 -5.84 -7.80 -5.32
CA THR A 154 -4.64 -7.00 -5.59
C THR A 154 -4.34 -6.02 -4.46
N ILE A 155 -5.37 -5.38 -3.86
CA ILE A 155 -5.15 -4.34 -2.85
C ILE A 155 -5.17 -4.93 -1.44
N ASN A 156 -6.28 -5.57 -1.04
CA ASN A 156 -6.47 -5.99 0.36
C ASN A 156 -5.57 -7.17 0.73
N TYR A 157 -5.40 -8.15 -0.18
CA TYR A 157 -4.52 -9.28 0.09
C TYR A 157 -3.04 -8.86 0.10
N SER A 158 -2.61 -7.97 -0.81
CA SER A 158 -1.25 -7.40 -0.72
C SER A 158 -1.01 -6.70 0.61
N LEU A 159 -2.00 -5.94 1.09
CA LEU A 159 -1.91 -5.27 2.39
C LEU A 159 -1.82 -6.26 3.56
N TYR A 160 -2.61 -7.33 3.52
CA TYR A 160 -2.56 -8.43 4.48
C TYR A 160 -1.16 -9.07 4.52
N ARG A 161 -0.61 -9.41 3.36
CA ARG A 161 0.73 -10.01 3.27
C ARG A 161 1.81 -9.08 3.84
N LEU A 162 1.76 -7.78 3.54
CA LEU A 162 2.68 -6.78 4.09
C LEU A 162 2.53 -6.57 5.61
N ALA A 163 1.32 -6.72 6.15
CA ALA A 163 1.08 -6.63 7.58
C ALA A 163 1.63 -7.87 8.31
N MET A 164 1.46 -9.07 7.72
CA MET A 164 1.96 -10.32 8.28
C MET A 164 3.49 -10.44 8.13
N ASP A 165 4.03 -10.00 7.00
CA ASP A 165 5.47 -10.01 6.72
C ASP A 165 5.91 -8.69 6.06
N PRO A 166 6.50 -7.76 6.80
CA PRO A 166 7.01 -6.50 6.27
C PRO A 166 8.14 -6.64 5.25
N ASN A 167 8.81 -7.80 5.20
CA ASN A 167 9.88 -8.09 4.24
C ASN A 167 9.34 -8.55 2.88
N MET A 168 8.03 -8.76 2.77
CA MET A 168 7.37 -9.11 1.51
C MET A 168 7.72 -8.14 0.38
N ARG A 169 8.02 -8.70 -0.80
CA ARG A 169 8.28 -7.96 -2.05
C ARG A 169 7.16 -8.29 -3.02
N ILE A 170 6.38 -7.29 -3.38
CA ILE A 170 5.20 -7.45 -4.22
C ILE A 170 5.37 -6.63 -5.50
N ILE A 171 5.19 -7.26 -6.65
CA ILE A 171 5.10 -6.57 -7.94
C ILE A 171 3.64 -6.59 -8.40
N ILE A 172 3.08 -5.43 -8.65
CA ILE A 172 1.74 -5.27 -9.22
C ILE A 172 1.87 -4.81 -10.65
N VAL A 173 1.37 -5.62 -11.57
CA VAL A 173 1.33 -5.31 -13.01
C VAL A 173 -0.10 -5.07 -13.45
N SER A 174 -0.32 -4.04 -14.24
CA SER A 174 -1.61 -3.81 -14.90
C SER A 174 -1.40 -3.41 -16.36
N LYS A 175 -2.48 -3.32 -17.14
CA LYS A 175 -2.43 -2.97 -18.56
C LYS A 175 -1.68 -1.65 -18.86
N SER A 176 -1.57 -0.77 -17.89
CA SER A 176 -0.79 0.46 -17.99
C SER A 176 -0.20 0.86 -16.65
N GLN A 177 0.90 1.61 -16.70
CA GLN A 177 1.55 2.18 -15.52
C GLN A 177 0.57 3.01 -14.67
N ALA A 178 -0.32 3.78 -15.30
CA ALA A 178 -1.31 4.60 -14.61
C ALA A 178 -2.31 3.76 -13.80
N MET A 179 -2.70 2.58 -14.31
CA MET A 179 -3.59 1.66 -13.58
C MET A 179 -2.87 1.00 -12.40
N ALA A 180 -1.65 0.50 -12.59
CA ALA A 180 -0.85 -0.06 -11.52
C ALA A 180 -0.59 0.97 -10.40
N ARG A 181 -0.28 2.22 -10.75
CA ARG A 181 -0.15 3.34 -9.78
C ARG A 181 -1.42 3.59 -8.96
N LYS A 182 -2.62 3.43 -9.55
CA LYS A 182 -3.89 3.56 -8.80
C LYS A 182 -4.03 2.46 -7.74
N MET A 183 -3.61 1.23 -8.04
CA MET A 183 -3.64 0.13 -7.09
C MET A 183 -2.65 0.38 -5.95
N LEU A 184 -1.41 0.78 -6.28
CA LEU A 184 -0.41 1.17 -5.29
C LEU A 184 -0.87 2.35 -4.43
N PHE A 185 -1.52 3.36 -5.02
CA PHE A 185 -2.10 4.47 -4.27
C PHE A 185 -3.15 3.99 -3.26
N ALA A 186 -4.00 3.03 -3.64
CA ALA A 186 -5.01 2.46 -2.75
C ALA A 186 -4.37 1.68 -1.58
N ILE A 187 -3.28 0.95 -1.80
CA ILE A 187 -2.48 0.31 -0.74
C ILE A 187 -1.88 1.37 0.19
N LYS A 188 -1.20 2.37 -0.37
CA LYS A 188 -0.61 3.48 0.40
C LYS A 188 -1.66 4.19 1.26
N SER A 189 -2.83 4.44 0.70
CA SER A 189 -3.94 5.06 1.43
C SER A 189 -4.34 4.23 2.65
N ARG A 190 -4.43 2.91 2.54
CA ARG A 190 -4.75 2.04 3.69
C ARG A 190 -3.65 2.02 4.75
N LEU A 191 -2.41 2.12 4.33
CA LEU A 191 -1.25 2.16 5.24
C LEU A 191 -1.10 3.50 5.99
N THR A 192 -1.72 4.59 5.50
CA THR A 192 -1.47 5.94 6.06
C THR A 192 -2.72 6.72 6.46
N HIS A 193 -3.90 6.35 5.96
CA HIS A 193 -5.12 7.12 6.22
C HIS A 193 -5.70 6.80 7.61
N PRO A 194 -6.17 7.80 8.38
CA PRO A 194 -6.71 7.63 9.74
C PRO A 194 -7.87 6.63 9.86
N LYS A 195 -8.62 6.39 8.79
CA LYS A 195 -9.66 5.35 8.78
C LYS A 195 -9.11 3.97 9.17
N TYR A 196 -7.86 3.68 8.81
CA TYR A 196 -7.20 2.40 9.07
C TYR A 196 -6.21 2.47 10.24
N GLN A 197 -6.50 3.34 11.22
CA GLN A 197 -5.62 3.56 12.36
C GLN A 197 -5.35 2.29 13.18
N ASN A 198 -6.32 1.39 13.31
CA ASN A 198 -6.13 0.13 14.05
C ASN A 198 -5.08 -0.76 13.38
N LEU A 199 -5.08 -0.84 12.04
CA LEU A 199 -4.03 -1.53 11.30
C LEU A 199 -2.65 -0.90 11.55
N GLN A 200 -2.59 0.43 11.56
CA GLN A 200 -1.33 1.15 11.77
C GLN A 200 -0.82 1.00 13.23
N LEU A 201 -1.72 0.88 14.19
CA LEU A 201 -1.35 0.65 15.60
C LEU A 201 -0.86 -0.77 15.86
N ASP A 202 -1.55 -1.78 15.28
CA ASP A 202 -1.29 -3.17 15.59
C ASP A 202 -0.09 -3.73 14.79
N TYR A 203 0.15 -3.24 13.56
CA TYR A 203 1.18 -3.77 12.65
C TYR A 203 2.20 -2.73 12.18
N GLY A 204 1.89 -1.44 12.27
CA GLY A 204 2.78 -0.38 11.80
C GLY A 204 3.86 -0.02 12.81
N PRO A 205 4.98 0.56 12.33
CA PRO A 205 6.00 1.10 13.22
C PRO A 205 5.49 2.40 13.89
N PRO A 206 6.07 2.78 15.03
CA PRO A 206 5.65 3.99 15.77
C PRO A 206 5.64 5.27 14.94
N GLY A 207 6.51 5.38 13.95
CA GLY A 207 6.57 6.52 13.00
C GLY A 207 5.59 6.42 11.84
N GLY A 208 4.86 5.30 11.70
CA GLY A 208 4.02 4.97 10.57
C GLY A 208 4.80 4.34 9.41
N TYR A 209 4.10 3.62 8.55
CA TYR A 209 4.70 2.80 7.47
C TYR A 209 5.61 3.56 6.49
N ALA A 210 5.40 4.86 6.32
CA ALA A 210 6.20 5.72 5.44
C ALA A 210 7.38 6.41 6.15
N ALA A 211 7.53 6.23 7.46
CA ALA A 211 8.64 6.82 8.19
C ALA A 211 9.93 6.08 7.88
N ASN A 212 11.04 6.81 7.73
CA ASN A 212 12.35 6.25 7.37
C ASN A 212 12.34 5.35 6.13
N SER A 213 11.37 5.55 5.23
CA SER A 213 11.26 4.80 3.98
C SER A 213 12.26 5.33 2.95
N GLU A 214 12.98 4.44 2.28
CA GLU A 214 13.90 4.80 1.18
C GLU A 214 13.16 5.47 0.03
N ALA A 215 11.95 5.00 -0.31
CA ALA A 215 11.08 5.64 -1.29
C ALA A 215 9.60 5.39 -0.98
N TRP A 216 8.79 6.46 -1.10
CA TRP A 216 7.33 6.43 -0.94
C TRP A 216 6.66 7.22 -2.06
N ASN A 217 6.86 6.78 -3.29
CA ASN A 217 6.43 7.51 -4.49
C ASN A 217 5.25 6.83 -5.22
N ALA A 218 4.96 7.23 -6.46
CA ALA A 218 3.83 6.71 -7.21
C ALA A 218 4.09 5.33 -7.83
N ASP A 219 5.35 4.95 -8.03
CA ASP A 219 5.75 3.73 -8.71
C ASP A 219 6.16 2.62 -7.74
N ARG A 220 6.70 2.98 -6.59
CA ARG A 220 7.18 2.02 -5.59
C ARG A 220 7.15 2.59 -4.18
N ILE A 221 7.03 1.67 -3.23
CA ILE A 221 7.16 1.96 -1.81
C ILE A 221 8.10 0.97 -1.15
N TYR A 222 8.85 1.47 -0.17
CA TYR A 222 9.53 0.67 0.83
C TYR A 222 8.84 0.92 2.15
N LEU A 223 8.50 -0.11 2.89
CA LEU A 223 8.01 0.06 4.26
C LEU A 223 9.14 0.61 5.13
N SER A 224 8.77 1.19 6.27
CA SER A 224 9.73 1.74 7.22
C SER A 224 10.82 0.73 7.59
N ASP A 225 12.07 1.18 7.64
CA ASP A 225 13.23 0.41 8.12
C ASP A 225 13.09 -0.02 9.59
N ASP A 226 12.14 0.56 10.33
CA ASP A 226 11.86 0.15 11.71
C ASP A 226 11.17 -1.23 11.81
N ILE A 227 10.60 -1.74 10.71
CA ILE A 227 9.91 -3.05 10.65
C ILE A 227 10.37 -3.95 9.51
N ARG A 228 11.17 -3.43 8.59
CA ARG A 228 11.71 -4.13 7.44
C ARG A 228 13.20 -4.36 7.60
N ASP A 229 13.71 -5.46 7.07
CA ASP A 229 15.14 -5.72 7.02
C ASP A 229 15.85 -4.64 6.17
N SER A 230 16.75 -3.90 6.79
CA SER A 230 17.55 -2.86 6.13
C SER A 230 18.50 -3.39 5.04
N GLY A 231 18.72 -4.69 4.99
CA GLY A 231 19.51 -5.37 3.94
C GLY A 231 18.71 -5.68 2.67
N GLU A 232 17.38 -5.59 2.71
CA GLU A 232 16.52 -5.87 1.55
C GLU A 232 16.51 -4.68 0.58
N LYS A 233 16.95 -4.92 -0.65
CA LYS A 233 17.14 -3.90 -1.70
C LYS A 233 15.90 -3.66 -2.55
N ASP A 234 15.03 -4.67 -2.64
CA ASP A 234 13.86 -4.61 -3.52
C ASP A 234 12.69 -3.93 -2.81
N PRO A 235 11.82 -3.18 -3.51
CA PRO A 235 10.70 -2.48 -2.90
C PRO A 235 9.69 -3.43 -2.26
N SER A 236 9.03 -2.97 -1.19
CA SER A 236 7.90 -3.69 -0.60
C SER A 236 6.73 -3.83 -1.56
N VAL A 237 6.47 -2.79 -2.37
CA VAL A 237 5.54 -2.87 -3.51
C VAL A 237 6.06 -2.04 -4.67
N GLU A 238 6.08 -2.63 -5.86
CA GLU A 238 6.37 -1.94 -7.12
C GLU A 238 5.19 -2.06 -8.08
N ALA A 239 4.84 -0.96 -8.75
CA ALA A 239 3.74 -0.86 -9.70
C ALA A 239 4.27 -0.69 -11.12
N LEU A 240 3.91 -1.61 -12.03
CA LEU A 240 4.42 -1.69 -13.38
C LEU A 240 3.27 -1.76 -14.41
N GLY A 241 3.49 -1.18 -15.57
CA GLY A 241 2.67 -1.42 -16.76
C GLY A 241 3.15 -2.64 -17.55
N VAL A 242 2.26 -3.31 -18.27
CA VAL A 242 2.63 -4.38 -19.22
C VAL A 242 3.70 -3.88 -20.19
N GLY A 243 4.72 -4.71 -20.45
CA GLY A 243 5.85 -4.38 -21.32
C GLY A 243 6.93 -3.52 -20.65
N SER A 244 6.80 -3.19 -19.36
CA SER A 244 7.87 -2.54 -18.62
C SER A 244 9.05 -3.50 -18.42
N HIS A 245 10.26 -2.96 -18.45
CA HIS A 245 11.45 -3.73 -18.09
C HIS A 245 11.56 -3.87 -16.57
N VAL A 246 11.73 -5.10 -16.11
CA VAL A 246 11.88 -5.42 -14.68
C VAL A 246 13.34 -5.78 -14.43
N TYR A 247 14.17 -4.78 -14.14
CA TYR A 247 15.60 -5.02 -13.94
C TYR A 247 15.92 -5.35 -12.48
N GLY A 248 16.47 -6.55 -12.25
CA GLY A 248 17.16 -6.93 -11.03
C GLY A 248 16.28 -7.14 -9.79
N ALA A 249 15.00 -6.76 -9.83
CA ALA A 249 14.10 -6.95 -8.71
C ALA A 249 13.68 -8.42 -8.56
N ARG A 250 13.57 -8.89 -7.30
CA ARG A 250 12.95 -10.17 -6.95
C ARG A 250 11.61 -9.90 -6.27
N ALA A 251 10.66 -10.82 -6.42
CA ALA A 251 9.35 -10.72 -5.81
C ALA A 251 8.93 -12.03 -5.16
N ASP A 252 8.27 -11.91 -4.02
CA ASP A 252 7.63 -13.02 -3.32
C ASP A 252 6.17 -13.19 -3.77
N LEU A 253 5.60 -12.13 -4.34
CA LEU A 253 4.28 -12.16 -4.95
C LEU A 253 4.24 -11.23 -6.17
N ILE A 254 3.86 -11.78 -7.32
CA ILE A 254 3.60 -11.00 -8.54
C ILE A 254 2.11 -11.07 -8.84
N ILE A 255 1.45 -9.94 -8.98
CA ILE A 255 0.03 -9.86 -9.32
C ILE A 255 -0.14 -9.13 -10.65
N CYS A 256 -0.54 -9.85 -11.68
CA CYS A 256 -0.94 -9.28 -12.96
C CYS A 256 -2.45 -9.07 -12.99
N ASP A 257 -2.90 -7.86 -12.66
CA ASP A 257 -4.33 -7.51 -12.55
C ASP A 257 -4.82 -6.78 -13.79
N VAL A 258 -5.70 -7.44 -14.54
CA VAL A 258 -6.33 -6.94 -15.77
C VAL A 258 -5.29 -6.43 -16.76
N ILE A 259 -4.36 -7.29 -17.14
CA ILE A 259 -3.31 -6.97 -18.11
C ILE A 259 -3.81 -7.04 -19.56
N VAL A 260 -4.99 -7.65 -19.79
CA VAL A 260 -5.65 -7.77 -21.11
C VAL A 260 -6.85 -6.86 -21.15
N ASP A 261 -6.99 -6.12 -22.26
CA ASP A 261 -8.18 -5.35 -22.62
C ASP A 261 -8.49 -5.50 -24.13
N MET A 262 -9.57 -4.88 -24.59
CA MET A 262 -9.99 -4.97 -26.02
C MET A 262 -8.92 -4.46 -27.00
N GLY A 263 -8.05 -3.55 -26.56
CA GLY A 263 -6.99 -2.97 -27.39
C GLY A 263 -5.78 -3.88 -27.56
N ASN A 264 -5.54 -4.79 -26.62
CA ASN A 264 -4.35 -5.65 -26.62
C ASN A 264 -4.64 -7.16 -26.57
N ALA A 265 -5.91 -7.57 -26.60
CA ALA A 265 -6.33 -8.96 -26.46
C ALA A 265 -5.76 -9.89 -27.55
N HIS A 266 -5.45 -9.36 -28.73
CA HIS A 266 -4.86 -10.10 -29.85
C HIS A 266 -3.33 -10.20 -29.80
N ASN A 267 -2.67 -9.48 -28.89
CA ASN A 267 -1.20 -9.43 -28.76
C ASN A 267 -0.66 -10.44 -27.74
N PHE A 268 -1.32 -11.58 -27.60
CA PHE A 268 -1.07 -12.56 -26.55
C PHE A 268 0.32 -13.20 -26.65
N ASP A 269 0.89 -13.41 -27.84
CA ASP A 269 2.23 -14.00 -27.97
C ASP A 269 3.31 -13.12 -27.33
N ASN A 270 3.30 -11.83 -27.59
CA ASN A 270 4.24 -10.89 -26.96
C ASN A 270 3.99 -10.75 -25.44
N GLN A 271 2.74 -10.86 -25.01
CA GLN A 271 2.41 -10.83 -23.57
C GLN A 271 2.91 -12.07 -22.86
N ILE A 272 2.78 -13.25 -23.46
CA ILE A 272 3.29 -14.52 -22.91
C ILE A 272 4.81 -14.46 -22.84
N GLU A 273 5.48 -14.09 -23.94
CA GLU A 273 6.93 -13.94 -23.97
C GLU A 273 7.43 -13.00 -22.87
N TRP A 274 6.79 -11.86 -22.71
CA TRP A 274 7.13 -10.90 -21.67
C TRP A 274 6.90 -11.46 -20.25
N ILE A 275 5.79 -12.15 -19.99
CA ILE A 275 5.52 -12.80 -18.70
C ILE A 275 6.61 -13.83 -18.39
N GLN A 276 6.94 -14.70 -19.36
CA GLN A 276 7.94 -15.75 -19.16
C GLN A 276 9.35 -15.22 -19.01
N ALA A 277 9.75 -14.27 -19.85
CA ALA A 277 11.11 -13.74 -19.84
C ALA A 277 11.38 -12.75 -18.71
N GLU A 278 10.44 -11.83 -18.47
CA GLU A 278 10.66 -10.72 -17.53
C GLU A 278 10.10 -10.99 -16.13
N LEU A 279 8.89 -11.54 -16.01
CA LEU A 279 8.24 -11.67 -14.71
C LEU A 279 8.56 -12.99 -14.01
N MET A 280 8.41 -14.13 -14.68
CA MET A 280 8.61 -15.42 -14.03
C MET A 280 10.03 -15.58 -13.51
N SER A 281 11.02 -15.00 -14.20
CA SER A 281 12.42 -14.98 -13.74
C SER A 281 12.64 -14.16 -12.45
N ARG A 282 11.66 -13.39 -12.01
CA ARG A 282 11.71 -12.56 -10.79
C ARG A 282 11.08 -13.22 -9.57
N ILE A 283 10.34 -14.31 -9.75
CA ILE A 283 9.73 -15.04 -8.64
C ILE A 283 10.85 -15.61 -7.75
N SER A 284 10.79 -15.32 -6.46
CA SER A 284 11.71 -15.89 -5.47
C SER A 284 11.41 -17.38 -5.26
N ALA A 285 12.31 -18.12 -4.63
CA ALA A 285 12.22 -19.59 -4.48
C ALA A 285 10.90 -20.07 -3.82
N ASN A 286 10.27 -19.24 -2.99
CA ASN A 286 8.98 -19.53 -2.35
C ASN A 286 7.92 -18.52 -2.76
N GLY A 287 8.15 -17.81 -3.86
CA GLY A 287 7.23 -16.80 -4.37
C GLY A 287 6.14 -17.40 -5.24
N SER A 288 5.13 -16.61 -5.53
CA SER A 288 4.02 -16.98 -6.40
C SER A 288 3.65 -15.86 -7.37
N MET A 289 3.02 -16.26 -8.46
CA MET A 289 2.51 -15.34 -9.48
C MET A 289 1.03 -15.59 -9.71
N LEU A 290 0.25 -14.53 -9.62
CA LEU A 290 -1.16 -14.51 -9.97
C LEU A 290 -1.39 -13.71 -11.25
N VAL A 291 -2.04 -14.31 -12.24
CA VAL A 291 -2.61 -13.62 -13.40
C VAL A 291 -4.12 -13.62 -13.27
N VAL A 292 -4.70 -12.45 -12.96
CA VAL A 292 -6.14 -12.34 -12.73
C VAL A 292 -6.78 -11.39 -13.75
N GLY A 293 -7.94 -11.79 -14.30
CA GLY A 293 -8.65 -10.97 -15.25
C GLY A 293 -10.01 -11.51 -15.66
N THR A 294 -10.54 -10.95 -16.74
CA THR A 294 -11.79 -11.38 -17.35
C THR A 294 -11.51 -11.83 -18.78
N ARG A 295 -12.05 -12.98 -19.18
CA ARG A 295 -11.98 -13.45 -20.58
C ARG A 295 -12.71 -12.48 -21.49
N LEU A 296 -12.05 -12.07 -22.56
CA LEU A 296 -12.61 -11.14 -23.57
C LEU A 296 -12.93 -11.82 -24.88
N SER A 297 -12.26 -12.92 -25.19
CA SER A 297 -12.51 -13.70 -26.38
C SER A 297 -12.20 -15.19 -26.14
N SER A 298 -12.56 -16.03 -27.09
CA SER A 298 -12.22 -17.45 -27.07
C SER A 298 -10.71 -17.69 -27.19
N ARG A 299 -10.02 -16.76 -27.84
CA ARG A 299 -8.56 -16.77 -28.00
C ARG A 299 -7.97 -15.46 -27.48
N ASP A 300 -7.40 -15.51 -26.33
CA ASP A 300 -6.73 -14.39 -25.62
C ASP A 300 -5.57 -14.92 -24.79
N LEU A 301 -4.83 -14.03 -24.11
CA LEU A 301 -3.72 -14.40 -23.24
C LEU A 301 -4.09 -15.56 -22.31
N TYR A 302 -5.26 -15.52 -21.67
CA TYR A 302 -5.66 -16.51 -20.67
C TYR A 302 -5.90 -17.91 -21.26
N SER A 303 -6.36 -18.00 -22.51
CA SER A 303 -6.47 -19.29 -23.22
C SER A 303 -5.12 -19.79 -23.71
N GLU A 304 -4.32 -18.90 -24.25
CA GLU A 304 -3.07 -19.25 -24.90
C GLU A 304 -1.97 -19.63 -23.90
N ILE A 305 -1.86 -18.92 -22.77
CA ILE A 305 -0.86 -19.25 -21.74
C ILE A 305 -1.16 -20.59 -21.05
N ARG A 306 -2.39 -21.08 -21.12
CA ARG A 306 -2.80 -22.38 -20.61
C ARG A 306 -2.72 -23.50 -21.64
N ASP A 307 -2.52 -23.17 -22.90
CA ASP A 307 -2.48 -24.18 -23.96
C ASP A 307 -1.29 -25.14 -23.74
N PRO A 308 -1.54 -26.43 -23.47
CA PRO A 308 -0.50 -27.43 -23.26
C PRO A 308 0.53 -27.47 -24.37
N HIS A 309 0.14 -27.26 -25.64
CA HIS A 309 1.03 -27.30 -26.78
C HIS A 309 2.11 -26.19 -26.78
N ARG A 310 2.00 -25.20 -25.90
CA ARG A 310 3.03 -24.19 -25.70
C ARG A 310 4.17 -24.62 -24.79
N TYR A 311 4.04 -25.79 -24.14
CA TYR A 311 5.01 -26.29 -23.18
C TYR A 311 5.66 -27.59 -23.68
N PRO A 312 6.96 -27.80 -23.38
CA PRO A 312 7.68 -28.98 -23.86
C PRO A 312 7.09 -30.33 -23.41
N GLU A 313 6.46 -30.34 -22.26
CA GLU A 313 5.85 -31.55 -21.65
C GLU A 313 4.40 -31.77 -22.08
N GLU A 314 3.88 -30.90 -22.94
CA GLU A 314 2.46 -30.85 -23.33
C GLU A 314 1.51 -30.75 -22.12
N GLU A 315 1.98 -30.14 -21.02
CA GLU A 315 1.19 -29.82 -19.84
C GLU A 315 1.35 -28.36 -19.46
N SER A 316 0.23 -27.69 -19.12
CA SER A 316 0.27 -26.32 -18.64
C SER A 316 0.72 -26.28 -17.19
N PRO A 317 1.72 -25.46 -16.84
CA PRO A 317 2.13 -25.33 -15.43
C PRO A 317 1.14 -24.50 -14.59
N TRP A 318 0.16 -23.85 -15.20
CA TRP A 318 -0.75 -22.94 -14.50
C TRP A 318 -1.88 -23.64 -13.78
N SER A 319 -1.98 -23.43 -12.46
CA SER A 319 -3.24 -23.71 -11.73
C SER A 319 -4.29 -22.72 -12.18
N TYR A 320 -5.40 -23.21 -12.70
CA TYR A 320 -6.43 -22.36 -13.30
C TYR A 320 -7.75 -22.43 -12.56
N LEU A 321 -8.30 -21.27 -12.22
CA LEU A 321 -9.63 -21.12 -11.64
C LEU A 321 -10.47 -20.17 -12.50
N ALA A 322 -11.68 -20.61 -12.87
CA ALA A 322 -12.63 -19.75 -13.54
C ALA A 322 -14.02 -19.85 -12.95
N MET A 323 -14.70 -18.72 -12.91
CA MET A 323 -16.12 -18.64 -12.61
C MET A 323 -16.78 -17.83 -13.73
N PRO A 324 -17.77 -18.37 -14.41
CA PRO A 324 -18.55 -17.63 -15.39
C PRO A 324 -19.43 -16.56 -14.69
N ALA A 325 -19.94 -15.63 -15.51
CA ALA A 325 -20.87 -14.60 -15.05
C ALA A 325 -22.23 -15.17 -14.67
#